data_70e242a77511898163553adb1f0e31c9
#
_entry.id   70e242a77511898163553adb1f0e31c9
#
_cell.length_a   1.000
_cell.length_b   1.000
_cell.length_c   1.000
_cell.angle_alpha   90.00
_cell.angle_beta   90.00
_cell.angle_gamma   90.00
#
_symmetry.space_group_name_H-M   'P 1'
#
loop_
_entity.id
_entity.type
_entity.pdbx_description
1 polymer ?
#
loop_
_entity_poly.entity_id
_entity_poly.type
_entity_poly.pdbx_seq_one_letter_code
_entity_poly.pdbx_strand_id
1 'polypeptide(L)'
;MKSKSIKAATSKSPNIIGTTKAPAKKSSGKTALKSPIQHVVIIFKENHGFDNYFGTFPGANGVSNLPHLPNPPLKDPIHTHEAWLKRSTSAVKGQYYGTDIPNYFALAKQFTLCDNYYTDVAGPSTPNHLMAIAAASPVINNPHSTDPKKLRPPFNIPSLPENLQKAGLEWKNYGGFAFDYITNIRSNPRNTIGSQFALDAAAGKLPNVSWVYGPKNLSEHPTDNVKDGDAWSAAQIKAIIQGGLWANTAIFITWDDWGGWYDHVTPPNVEKWTDGTQFRYGNRVGCIAVSPYAKSGYVSKVLHSHVSLVKFCEMIFGLPAINTRDSAADDMFDCFDFTQKPLAPPKL
;
A
#
# COMPACT_ATOMS: atom_id res chain seq x y z
N MET A 1 -73.74 23.17 19.70
CA MET A 1 -73.20 24.10 20.73
C MET A 1 -71.94 24.74 20.24
N LYS A 2 -71.91 26.02 20.29
CA LYS A 2 -71.01 27.08 19.76
C LYS A 2 -69.54 26.77 19.55
N SER A 3 -69.08 26.95 18.31
CA SER A 3 -67.71 27.16 17.86
C SER A 3 -67.13 28.46 18.43
N LYS A 4 -65.86 28.45 18.86
CA LYS A 4 -65.10 29.70 19.08
C LYS A 4 -63.87 29.66 18.18
N SER A 5 -63.92 30.56 17.20
CA SER A 5 -62.82 31.00 16.34
C SER A 5 -61.81 31.77 17.17
N ILE A 6 -60.50 31.47 16.99
CA ILE A 6 -59.40 32.26 17.52
C ILE A 6 -58.62 32.82 16.33
N LYS A 7 -58.52 34.17 16.31
CA LYS A 7 -57.82 34.99 15.28
C LYS A 7 -56.31 34.80 15.30
N ALA A 8 -55.74 34.69 14.13
CA ALA A 8 -54.28 34.74 13.89
C ALA A 8 -53.72 36.17 14.19
N ALA A 9 -52.65 36.23 14.95
CA ALA A 9 -51.83 37.41 15.15
C ALA A 9 -50.66 37.40 14.20
N THR A 10 -50.56 38.44 13.38
CA THR A 10 -49.42 38.72 12.47
C THR A 10 -48.25 39.26 13.28
N SER A 11 -47.12 38.58 13.32
CA SER A 11 -45.84 39.08 13.82
C SER A 11 -44.92 39.51 12.67
N LYS A 12 -44.49 40.76 12.72
CA LYS A 12 -43.56 41.37 11.77
C LYS A 12 -42.17 40.76 11.95
N SER A 13 -41.52 40.37 10.83
CA SER A 13 -40.12 39.94 10.78
C SER A 13 -39.17 41.12 10.99
N PRO A 14 -38.07 40.95 11.73
CA PRO A 14 -37.01 41.97 11.78
C PRO A 14 -36.04 41.82 10.60
N ASN A 15 -35.57 42.98 10.12
CA ASN A 15 -34.57 43.10 9.06
C ASN A 15 -33.28 42.35 9.36
N ILE A 16 -32.82 41.54 8.40
CA ILE A 16 -31.52 40.86 8.43
C ILE A 16 -30.45 41.85 7.97
N ILE A 17 -29.57 42.21 8.91
CA ILE A 17 -28.34 42.96 8.67
C ILE A 17 -27.38 42.06 7.87
N GLY A 18 -26.81 42.64 6.80
CA GLY A 18 -25.95 41.94 5.87
C GLY A 18 -24.73 41.25 6.54
N THR A 19 -24.58 39.98 6.31
CA THR A 19 -23.36 39.25 6.64
C THR A 19 -22.29 39.53 5.58
N THR A 20 -21.26 40.25 5.95
CA THR A 20 -20.03 40.40 5.18
C THR A 20 -19.38 39.01 5.02
N LYS A 21 -19.29 38.54 3.79
CA LYS A 21 -18.57 37.33 3.40
C LYS A 21 -17.10 37.49 3.82
N ALA A 22 -16.64 36.70 4.78
CA ALA A 22 -15.22 36.60 5.09
C ALA A 22 -14.45 36.09 3.84
N PRO A 23 -13.27 36.64 3.53
CA PRO A 23 -12.50 36.21 2.38
C PRO A 23 -12.09 34.74 2.58
N ALA A 24 -12.35 33.90 1.58
CA ALA A 24 -11.89 32.54 1.54
C ALA A 24 -10.36 32.53 1.72
N LYS A 25 -9.87 31.91 2.79
CA LYS A 25 -8.44 31.63 2.95
C LYS A 25 -8.00 30.81 1.74
N LYS A 26 -7.16 31.37 0.87
CA LYS A 26 -6.42 30.63 -0.15
C LYS A 26 -5.69 29.51 0.59
N SER A 27 -5.96 28.24 0.24
CA SER A 27 -5.18 27.12 0.68
C SER A 27 -3.73 27.40 0.29
N SER A 28 -2.86 27.55 1.27
CA SER A 28 -1.42 27.62 1.03
C SER A 28 -1.02 26.28 0.40
N GLY A 29 -0.77 26.28 -0.90
CA GLY A 29 -0.21 25.13 -1.58
C GLY A 29 1.05 24.72 -0.82
N LYS A 30 1.08 23.52 -0.26
CA LYS A 30 2.30 22.96 0.31
C LYS A 30 3.34 22.96 -0.81
N THR A 31 4.45 23.65 -0.62
CA THR A 31 5.57 23.63 -1.55
C THR A 31 6.01 22.17 -1.69
N ALA A 32 6.03 21.65 -2.91
CA ALA A 32 6.53 20.29 -3.15
C ALA A 32 7.91 20.13 -2.53
N LEU A 33 8.15 19.01 -1.87
CA LEU A 33 9.46 18.70 -1.29
C LEU A 33 10.50 18.72 -2.42
N LYS A 34 11.65 19.35 -2.20
CA LYS A 34 12.79 19.22 -3.11
C LYS A 34 13.36 17.80 -2.98
N SER A 35 12.80 16.89 -3.74
CA SER A 35 13.23 15.49 -3.80
C SER A 35 13.83 15.21 -5.18
N PRO A 36 14.93 14.43 -5.26
CA PRO A 36 15.47 13.96 -6.54
C PRO A 36 14.63 12.85 -7.18
N ILE A 37 13.62 12.33 -6.49
CA ILE A 37 12.77 11.22 -6.96
C ILE A 37 11.81 11.72 -8.05
N GLN A 38 11.85 11.05 -9.19
CA GLN A 38 10.97 11.26 -10.34
C GLN A 38 10.09 10.05 -10.62
N HIS A 39 10.52 8.86 -10.15
CA HIS A 39 9.83 7.60 -10.32
C HIS A 39 9.64 6.92 -8.97
N VAL A 40 8.40 6.54 -8.67
CA VAL A 40 8.05 5.68 -7.55
C VAL A 40 7.57 4.35 -8.10
N VAL A 41 8.21 3.26 -7.69
CA VAL A 41 7.87 1.90 -8.11
C VAL A 41 7.44 1.11 -6.89
N ILE A 42 6.23 0.55 -6.92
CA ILE A 42 5.67 -0.24 -5.83
C ILE A 42 5.52 -1.67 -6.34
N ILE A 43 6.35 -2.57 -5.87
CA ILE A 43 6.32 -4.00 -6.21
C ILE A 43 5.51 -4.71 -5.14
N PHE A 44 4.34 -5.22 -5.51
CA PHE A 44 3.50 -6.05 -4.65
C PHE A 44 3.78 -7.53 -4.87
N LYS A 45 3.97 -8.22 -3.76
CA LYS A 45 4.08 -9.66 -3.66
C LYS A 45 2.89 -10.21 -2.88
N GLU A 46 2.68 -11.49 -2.87
CA GLU A 46 1.51 -12.12 -2.28
C GLU A 46 1.88 -13.17 -1.26
N ASN A 47 1.32 -13.15 -0.30
CA ASN A 47 0.57 -13.40 0.91
C ASN A 47 1.58 -13.89 1.96
N HIS A 48 2.49 -13.01 2.43
CA HIS A 48 3.46 -13.36 3.47
C HIS A 48 3.60 -12.28 4.53
N GLY A 49 3.52 -12.70 5.81
CA GLY A 49 3.67 -11.83 6.96
C GLY A 49 5.13 -11.49 7.31
N PHE A 50 5.32 -10.51 8.21
CA PHE A 50 6.66 -10.06 8.59
C PHE A 50 7.50 -11.15 9.27
N ASP A 51 6.98 -11.80 10.31
CA ASP A 51 7.73 -12.88 10.98
C ASP A 51 7.97 -14.08 10.08
N ASN A 52 7.12 -14.28 9.08
CA ASN A 52 7.25 -15.35 8.09
C ASN A 52 8.47 -15.12 7.17
N TYR A 53 8.80 -13.88 6.80
CA TYR A 53 9.91 -13.55 5.91
C TYR A 53 11.11 -12.92 6.61
N PHE A 54 10.88 -12.02 7.54
CA PHE A 54 11.92 -11.22 8.18
C PHE A 54 12.06 -11.47 9.68
N GLY A 55 11.41 -12.50 10.21
CA GLY A 55 11.50 -12.86 11.62
C GLY A 55 12.92 -13.12 12.10
N THR A 56 13.82 -13.56 11.21
CA THR A 56 15.24 -13.80 11.49
C THR A 56 16.16 -12.66 11.08
N PHE A 57 15.62 -11.54 10.58
CA PHE A 57 16.45 -10.42 10.09
C PHE A 57 17.11 -9.69 11.29
N PRO A 58 18.45 -9.52 11.28
CA PRO A 58 19.16 -8.88 12.39
C PRO A 58 18.69 -7.45 12.67
N GLY A 59 18.39 -7.13 13.90
CA GLY A 59 17.95 -5.80 14.34
C GLY A 59 16.47 -5.49 14.10
N ALA A 60 15.74 -6.37 13.42
CA ALA A 60 14.29 -6.26 13.29
C ALA A 60 13.57 -6.77 14.55
N ASN A 61 12.35 -6.26 14.77
CA ASN A 61 11.44 -6.79 15.78
C ASN A 61 10.78 -8.07 15.23
N GLY A 62 11.53 -9.15 15.19
CA GLY A 62 11.12 -10.43 14.63
C GLY A 62 11.21 -11.57 15.63
N VAL A 63 10.60 -12.70 15.28
CA VAL A 63 10.69 -13.97 16.01
C VAL A 63 11.49 -14.96 15.19
N SER A 64 12.60 -15.48 15.74
CA SER A 64 13.57 -16.31 15.00
C SER A 64 13.43 -17.83 15.23
N ASN A 65 12.43 -18.27 15.98
CA ASN A 65 12.27 -19.67 16.42
C ASN A 65 11.01 -20.34 15.84
N LEU A 66 10.44 -19.81 14.78
CA LEU A 66 9.35 -20.48 14.07
C LEU A 66 9.89 -21.64 13.21
N PRO A 67 9.07 -22.67 12.93
CA PRO A 67 9.48 -23.77 12.05
C PRO A 67 9.91 -23.26 10.67
N HIS A 68 11.03 -23.78 10.13
CA HIS A 68 11.44 -23.51 8.76
C HIS A 68 10.45 -24.15 7.77
N LEU A 69 9.98 -23.37 6.82
CA LEU A 69 9.02 -23.83 5.82
C LEU A 69 9.74 -24.49 4.63
N PRO A 70 9.11 -25.51 4.02
CA PRO A 70 9.55 -25.98 2.71
C PRO A 70 9.32 -24.92 1.65
N ASN A 71 10.12 -24.92 0.60
CA ASN A 71 9.95 -24.06 -0.55
C ASN A 71 9.71 -24.92 -1.82
N PRO A 72 8.53 -24.83 -2.47
CA PRO A 72 7.38 -23.98 -2.11
C PRO A 72 6.65 -24.44 -0.84
N PRO A 73 5.83 -23.55 -0.23
CA PRO A 73 5.02 -23.92 0.91
C PRO A 73 3.96 -24.94 0.49
N LEU A 74 3.65 -25.90 1.38
CA LEU A 74 2.76 -27.03 1.06
C LEU A 74 1.29 -26.66 0.87
N LYS A 75 0.89 -25.48 1.37
CA LYS A 75 -0.49 -25.01 1.32
C LYS A 75 -0.57 -23.51 1.39
N ASP A 76 -1.70 -22.97 0.93
CA ASP A 76 -2.12 -21.58 1.14
C ASP A 76 -2.96 -21.51 2.43
N PRO A 77 -2.50 -20.85 3.50
CA PRO A 77 -3.30 -20.72 4.71
C PRO A 77 -4.51 -19.80 4.50
N ILE A 78 -5.61 -20.10 5.19
CA ILE A 78 -6.81 -19.25 5.11
C ILE A 78 -6.51 -17.88 5.71
N HIS A 79 -6.72 -16.81 4.93
CA HIS A 79 -6.38 -15.42 5.30
C HIS A 79 -7.53 -14.42 5.15
N THR A 80 -8.79 -14.90 5.15
CA THR A 80 -9.98 -14.04 5.18
C THR A 80 -10.05 -13.20 6.46
N HIS A 81 -10.93 -12.18 6.48
CA HIS A 81 -11.20 -11.41 7.70
C HIS A 81 -11.62 -12.28 8.89
N GLU A 82 -12.49 -13.27 8.66
CA GLU A 82 -12.95 -14.21 9.68
C GLU A 82 -11.82 -15.08 10.24
N ALA A 83 -10.87 -15.48 9.39
CA ALA A 83 -9.66 -16.18 9.81
C ALA A 83 -8.76 -15.24 10.64
N TRP A 84 -8.63 -13.98 10.22
CA TRP A 84 -7.85 -12.99 10.96
C TRP A 84 -8.41 -12.73 12.36
N LEU A 85 -9.72 -12.66 12.53
CA LEU A 85 -10.36 -12.53 13.86
C LEU A 85 -10.00 -13.69 14.81
N LYS A 86 -9.72 -14.86 14.24
CA LYS A 86 -9.31 -16.08 14.95
C LYS A 86 -7.79 -16.34 14.92
N ARG A 87 -6.97 -15.39 14.46
CA ARG A 87 -5.53 -15.59 14.19
C ARG A 87 -4.71 -16.09 15.36
N SER A 88 -5.13 -15.84 16.60
CA SER A 88 -4.45 -16.38 17.80
C SER A 88 -4.42 -17.92 17.82
N THR A 89 -5.36 -18.57 17.15
CA THR A 89 -5.49 -20.04 17.08
C THR A 89 -5.39 -20.58 15.65
N SER A 90 -5.71 -19.76 14.63
CA SER A 90 -5.78 -20.20 13.23
C SER A 90 -4.51 -19.87 12.41
N ALA A 91 -3.71 -18.87 12.84
CA ALA A 91 -2.52 -18.48 12.10
C ALA A 91 -1.47 -19.60 12.07
N VAL A 92 -0.91 -19.83 10.89
CA VAL A 92 0.08 -20.88 10.67
C VAL A 92 1.47 -20.38 11.04
N LYS A 93 2.15 -21.12 11.91
CA LYS A 93 3.53 -20.83 12.32
C LYS A 93 4.50 -21.39 11.29
N GLY A 94 5.38 -20.54 10.80
CA GLY A 94 6.43 -20.92 9.88
C GLY A 94 7.17 -19.71 9.32
N GLN A 95 8.42 -19.91 8.92
CA GLN A 95 9.28 -18.84 8.41
C GLN A 95 10.26 -19.31 7.37
N TYR A 96 10.72 -18.36 6.57
CA TYR A 96 11.83 -18.47 5.65
C TYR A 96 13.06 -17.76 6.20
N TYR A 97 14.24 -18.17 5.73
CA TYR A 97 15.51 -17.56 6.13
C TYR A 97 16.12 -16.77 4.97
N GLY A 98 17.16 -15.99 5.26
CA GLY A 98 17.87 -15.26 4.23
C GLY A 98 18.49 -16.13 3.12
N THR A 99 18.60 -17.45 3.32
CA THR A 99 19.04 -18.41 2.30
C THR A 99 17.94 -18.77 1.31
N ASP A 100 16.68 -18.64 1.72
CA ASP A 100 15.51 -18.92 0.88
C ASP A 100 15.16 -17.70 -0.01
N ILE A 101 15.34 -16.49 0.53
CA ILE A 101 15.02 -15.20 -0.09
C ILE A 101 16.23 -14.23 -0.05
N PRO A 102 17.36 -14.64 -0.68
CA PRO A 102 18.64 -13.93 -0.48
C PRO A 102 18.66 -12.49 -1.00
N ASN A 103 17.91 -12.18 -2.07
CA ASN A 103 17.88 -10.81 -2.60
C ASN A 103 17.16 -9.85 -1.67
N TYR A 104 16.02 -10.26 -1.07
CA TYR A 104 15.31 -9.42 -0.09
C TYR A 104 16.19 -9.14 1.13
N PHE A 105 16.90 -10.15 1.65
CA PHE A 105 17.83 -9.93 2.76
C PHE A 105 19.02 -9.04 2.37
N ALA A 106 19.55 -9.17 1.16
CA ALA A 106 20.61 -8.29 0.66
C ALA A 106 20.13 -6.84 0.52
N LEU A 107 18.93 -6.64 -0.04
CA LEU A 107 18.31 -5.31 -0.17
C LEU A 107 18.02 -4.69 1.19
N ALA A 108 17.43 -5.45 2.12
CA ALA A 108 17.15 -4.97 3.48
C ALA A 108 18.42 -4.61 4.26
N LYS A 109 19.55 -5.34 4.04
CA LYS A 109 20.85 -5.01 4.63
C LYS A 109 21.48 -3.75 4.03
N GLN A 110 21.27 -3.51 2.75
CA GLN A 110 21.89 -2.36 2.06
C GLN A 110 21.07 -1.08 2.19
N PHE A 111 19.74 -1.19 2.26
CA PHE A 111 18.78 -0.08 2.28
C PHE A 111 17.95 -0.10 3.55
N THR A 112 16.68 0.28 3.48
CA THR A 112 15.79 0.34 4.64
C THR A 112 14.78 -0.81 4.66
N LEU A 113 14.69 -1.52 5.79
CA LEU A 113 13.60 -2.45 6.10
C LEU A 113 12.63 -1.80 7.09
N CYS A 114 11.33 -1.84 6.82
CA CYS A 114 10.31 -1.40 7.77
C CYS A 114 9.78 -2.62 8.54
N ASP A 115 10.02 -2.67 9.86
CA ASP A 115 9.55 -3.78 10.70
C ASP A 115 8.28 -3.45 11.52
N ASN A 116 7.74 -2.26 11.29
CA ASN A 116 6.48 -1.80 11.86
C ASN A 116 5.51 -1.37 10.75
N TYR A 117 5.48 -2.16 9.65
CA TYR A 117 4.64 -1.92 8.47
C TYR A 117 3.47 -2.91 8.46
N TYR A 118 2.26 -2.39 8.33
CA TYR A 118 1.02 -3.15 8.44
C TYR A 118 0.22 -3.11 7.16
N THR A 119 -0.56 -4.16 6.91
CA THR A 119 -1.66 -4.08 5.95
C THR A 119 -2.76 -3.18 6.49
N ASP A 120 -3.49 -2.47 5.63
CA ASP A 120 -4.50 -1.49 6.06
C ASP A 120 -5.83 -2.13 6.47
N VAL A 121 -6.08 -3.35 5.99
CA VAL A 121 -7.27 -4.10 6.29
C VAL A 121 -6.89 -5.46 6.87
N ALA A 122 -7.53 -5.82 7.98
CA ALA A 122 -7.41 -7.13 8.61
C ALA A 122 -8.15 -8.20 7.78
N GLY A 123 -7.64 -8.51 6.60
CA GLY A 123 -8.30 -9.37 5.62
C GLY A 123 -7.38 -9.75 4.46
N PRO A 124 -7.95 -10.30 3.38
CA PRO A 124 -7.21 -10.80 2.22
C PRO A 124 -6.79 -9.69 1.24
N SER A 125 -6.34 -10.11 0.06
CA SER A 125 -5.68 -9.26 -0.95
C SER A 125 -6.51 -8.08 -1.45
N THR A 126 -7.75 -8.30 -1.91
CA THR A 126 -8.52 -7.22 -2.59
C THR A 126 -8.64 -5.93 -1.78
N PRO A 127 -9.12 -5.96 -0.49
CA PRO A 127 -9.22 -4.74 0.29
C PRO A 127 -7.86 -4.03 0.46
N ASN A 128 -6.78 -4.77 0.63
CA ASN A 128 -5.46 -4.20 0.83
C ASN A 128 -4.88 -3.58 -0.46
N HIS A 129 -5.09 -4.21 -1.61
CA HIS A 129 -4.75 -3.58 -2.89
C HIS A 129 -5.54 -2.30 -3.14
N LEU A 130 -6.83 -2.26 -2.79
CA LEU A 130 -7.63 -1.03 -2.91
C LEU A 130 -7.11 0.08 -1.99
N MET A 131 -6.66 -0.24 -0.77
CA MET A 131 -6.02 0.72 0.12
C MET A 131 -4.73 1.30 -0.48
N ALA A 132 -3.92 0.47 -1.14
CA ALA A 132 -2.68 0.90 -1.80
C ALA A 132 -2.88 1.75 -3.08
N ILE A 133 -4.10 1.80 -3.61
CA ILE A 133 -4.43 2.56 -4.83
C ILE A 133 -5.27 3.79 -4.49
N ALA A 134 -6.17 3.67 -3.50
CA ALA A 134 -7.25 4.63 -3.24
C ALA A 134 -7.32 5.10 -1.78
N ALA A 135 -6.47 4.59 -0.90
CA ALA A 135 -6.55 4.79 0.55
C ALA A 135 -7.96 4.50 1.12
N ALA A 136 -8.72 3.64 0.44
CA ALA A 136 -10.09 3.26 0.80
C ALA A 136 -10.41 1.88 0.26
N SER A 137 -11.16 1.09 1.04
CA SER A 137 -11.75 -0.16 0.56
C SER A 137 -13.21 -0.26 0.99
N PRO A 138 -14.15 -0.43 0.05
CA PRO A 138 -15.55 -0.68 0.38
C PRO A 138 -15.82 -2.11 0.88
N VAL A 139 -14.83 -2.98 0.86
CA VAL A 139 -14.95 -4.40 1.24
C VAL A 139 -13.84 -4.80 2.21
N ILE A 140 -14.11 -5.81 3.06
CA ILE A 140 -13.15 -6.36 4.03
C ILE A 140 -12.66 -7.76 3.63
N ASN A 141 -13.29 -8.37 2.63
CA ASN A 141 -12.91 -9.64 2.03
C ASN A 141 -12.90 -9.54 0.51
N ASN A 142 -12.35 -10.55 -0.15
CA ASN A 142 -12.39 -10.65 -1.62
C ASN A 142 -13.84 -10.75 -2.10
N PRO A 143 -14.27 -9.95 -3.08
CA PRO A 143 -15.68 -9.84 -3.48
C PRO A 143 -16.11 -10.95 -4.46
N HIS A 144 -15.89 -12.21 -4.09
CA HIS A 144 -16.26 -13.39 -4.91
C HIS A 144 -17.68 -13.91 -4.67
N SER A 145 -18.45 -13.25 -3.79
CA SER A 145 -19.80 -13.70 -3.45
C SER A 145 -20.77 -13.60 -4.63
N THR A 146 -21.56 -14.64 -4.84
CA THR A 146 -22.71 -14.64 -5.77
C THR A 146 -23.95 -13.97 -5.17
N ASP A 147 -23.94 -13.64 -3.88
CA ASP A 147 -25.03 -12.96 -3.19
C ASP A 147 -25.24 -11.55 -3.76
N PRO A 148 -26.42 -11.23 -4.32
CA PRO A 148 -26.70 -9.93 -4.92
C PRO A 148 -26.75 -8.78 -3.90
N LYS A 149 -26.85 -9.08 -2.59
CA LYS A 149 -26.84 -8.08 -1.50
C LYS A 149 -25.43 -7.66 -1.11
N LYS A 150 -24.40 -8.42 -1.52
CA LYS A 150 -23.00 -8.09 -1.23
C LYS A 150 -22.44 -7.09 -2.24
N LEU A 151 -21.65 -6.15 -1.74
CA LEU A 151 -21.01 -5.13 -2.55
C LEU A 151 -20.03 -5.77 -3.52
N ARG A 152 -20.10 -5.36 -4.79
CA ARG A 152 -19.26 -5.89 -5.87
C ARG A 152 -18.56 -4.77 -6.65
N PRO A 153 -17.37 -5.05 -7.21
CA PRO A 153 -16.74 -4.11 -8.11
C PRO A 153 -17.55 -3.92 -9.42
N PRO A 154 -17.39 -2.80 -10.13
CA PRO A 154 -16.45 -1.73 -9.79
C PRO A 154 -16.96 -0.79 -8.70
N PHE A 155 -16.05 -0.26 -7.91
CA PHE A 155 -16.34 0.69 -6.84
C PHE A 155 -16.11 2.12 -7.31
N ASN A 156 -17.02 3.02 -6.98
CA ASN A 156 -16.85 4.45 -7.24
C ASN A 156 -16.13 5.09 -6.05
N ILE A 157 -14.82 4.94 -6.01
CA ILE A 157 -13.93 5.53 -5.00
C ILE A 157 -12.86 6.38 -5.71
N PRO A 158 -12.51 7.56 -5.16
CA PRO A 158 -11.38 8.36 -5.68
C PRO A 158 -10.06 7.61 -5.48
N SER A 159 -9.06 7.88 -6.33
CA SER A 159 -7.82 7.13 -6.33
C SER A 159 -6.58 7.98 -6.64
N LEU A 160 -5.40 7.53 -6.23
CA LEU A 160 -4.12 8.18 -6.54
C LEU A 160 -3.88 8.30 -8.05
N PRO A 161 -4.15 7.28 -8.91
CA PRO A 161 -4.09 7.42 -10.36
C PRO A 161 -4.86 8.61 -10.91
N GLU A 162 -6.07 8.88 -10.39
CA GLU A 162 -6.87 10.04 -10.82
C GLU A 162 -6.22 11.37 -10.42
N ASN A 163 -5.64 11.45 -9.20
CA ASN A 163 -4.94 12.65 -8.75
C ASN A 163 -3.66 12.91 -9.56
N LEU A 164 -2.91 11.85 -9.90
CA LEU A 164 -1.77 11.93 -10.81
C LEU A 164 -2.18 12.49 -12.18
N GLN A 165 -3.22 11.93 -12.79
CA GLN A 165 -3.73 12.40 -14.08
C GLN A 165 -4.17 13.88 -14.05
N LYS A 166 -4.88 14.30 -13.00
CA LYS A 166 -5.29 15.70 -12.82
C LYS A 166 -4.10 16.65 -12.68
N ALA A 167 -2.98 16.16 -12.15
CA ALA A 167 -1.73 16.92 -12.03
C ALA A 167 -0.83 16.85 -13.28
N GLY A 168 -1.26 16.15 -14.34
CA GLY A 168 -0.46 15.95 -15.56
C GLY A 168 0.71 14.97 -15.40
N LEU A 169 0.65 14.12 -14.37
CA LEU A 169 1.65 13.10 -14.08
C LEU A 169 1.23 11.74 -14.66
N GLU A 170 2.24 10.94 -15.00
CA GLU A 170 2.04 9.62 -15.58
C GLU A 170 2.02 8.54 -14.52
N TRP A 171 1.16 7.55 -14.72
CA TRP A 171 1.12 6.35 -13.91
C TRP A 171 0.89 5.11 -14.78
N LYS A 172 1.26 3.93 -14.26
CA LYS A 172 1.00 2.68 -14.95
C LYS A 172 0.78 1.55 -13.95
N ASN A 173 -0.20 0.70 -14.25
CA ASN A 173 -0.42 -0.56 -13.58
C ASN A 173 0.15 -1.70 -14.44
N TYR A 174 1.00 -2.50 -13.84
CA TYR A 174 1.66 -3.64 -14.47
C TYR A 174 1.17 -4.94 -13.83
N GLY A 175 -0.04 -5.38 -14.19
CA GLY A 175 -0.60 -6.66 -13.79
C GLY A 175 -1.51 -6.67 -12.56
N GLY A 176 -1.75 -5.54 -11.92
CA GLY A 176 -2.60 -5.47 -10.73
C GLY A 176 -4.09 -5.55 -11.07
N PHE A 177 -4.76 -6.58 -10.56
CA PHE A 177 -6.18 -6.84 -10.81
C PHE A 177 -7.12 -5.82 -10.16
N ALA A 178 -6.75 -5.24 -9.01
CA ALA A 178 -7.61 -4.34 -8.26
C ALA A 178 -7.87 -2.99 -8.96
N PHE A 179 -7.09 -2.63 -9.97
CA PHE A 179 -7.36 -1.49 -10.83
C PHE A 179 -8.66 -1.64 -11.62
N ASP A 180 -9.02 -2.87 -12.00
CA ASP A 180 -10.29 -3.17 -12.65
C ASP A 180 -11.50 -3.00 -11.72
N TYR A 181 -11.25 -2.91 -10.41
CA TYR A 181 -12.28 -2.76 -9.40
C TYR A 181 -12.60 -1.29 -9.07
N ILE A 182 -11.90 -0.32 -9.65
CA ILE A 182 -12.15 1.11 -9.46
C ILE A 182 -12.73 1.73 -10.73
N THR A 183 -13.94 2.28 -10.64
CA THR A 183 -14.78 2.70 -11.78
C THR A 183 -14.02 3.58 -12.76
N ASN A 184 -13.31 4.60 -12.29
CA ASN A 184 -12.75 5.64 -13.16
C ASN A 184 -11.41 5.26 -13.81
N ILE A 185 -10.78 4.15 -13.40
CA ILE A 185 -9.48 3.72 -13.91
C ILE A 185 -9.47 2.32 -14.54
N ARG A 186 -10.55 1.54 -14.39
CA ARG A 186 -10.63 0.13 -14.82
C ARG A 186 -10.34 -0.12 -16.30
N SER A 187 -10.76 0.79 -17.16
CA SER A 187 -10.59 0.65 -18.62
C SER A 187 -9.50 1.58 -19.16
N ASN A 188 -8.62 2.08 -18.28
CA ASN A 188 -7.57 2.98 -18.70
C ASN A 188 -6.47 2.20 -19.44
N PRO A 189 -5.96 2.70 -20.60
CA PRO A 189 -4.87 2.05 -21.35
C PRO A 189 -3.54 1.98 -20.57
N ARG A 190 -3.44 2.64 -19.43
CA ARG A 190 -2.31 2.51 -18.50
C ARG A 190 -2.34 1.20 -17.69
N ASN A 191 -3.43 0.45 -17.72
CA ASN A 191 -3.48 -0.92 -17.21
C ASN A 191 -2.86 -1.86 -18.24
N THR A 192 -1.76 -2.52 -17.86
CA THR A 192 -1.00 -3.40 -18.75
C THR A 192 -0.58 -4.68 -18.04
N ILE A 193 0.00 -5.62 -18.77
CA ILE A 193 0.47 -6.89 -18.20
C ILE A 193 1.78 -6.69 -17.40
N GLY A 194 1.99 -7.52 -16.38
CA GLY A 194 3.15 -7.42 -15.49
C GLY A 194 4.50 -7.51 -16.20
N SER A 195 4.62 -8.34 -17.25
CA SER A 195 5.85 -8.51 -18.03
C SER A 195 6.30 -7.25 -18.80
N GLN A 196 5.41 -6.28 -19.02
CA GLN A 196 5.75 -5.03 -19.70
C GLN A 196 6.65 -4.13 -18.82
N PHE A 197 6.64 -4.30 -17.48
CA PHE A 197 7.40 -3.43 -16.59
C PHE A 197 8.91 -3.48 -16.87
N ALA A 198 9.50 -4.69 -16.95
CA ALA A 198 10.93 -4.83 -17.19
C ALA A 198 11.36 -4.23 -18.54
N LEU A 199 10.51 -4.32 -19.56
CA LEU A 199 10.75 -3.73 -20.88
C LEU A 199 10.75 -2.20 -20.83
N ASP A 200 9.75 -1.62 -20.18
CA ASP A 200 9.64 -0.16 -20.02
C ASP A 200 10.80 0.37 -19.16
N ALA A 201 11.11 -0.31 -18.05
CA ALA A 201 12.19 0.06 -17.15
C ALA A 201 13.56 0.03 -17.86
N ALA A 202 13.89 -1.06 -18.55
CA ALA A 202 15.15 -1.20 -19.27
C ALA A 202 15.29 -0.21 -20.43
N ALA A 203 14.18 0.24 -21.00
CA ALA A 203 14.14 1.27 -22.02
C ALA A 203 14.21 2.71 -21.47
N GLY A 204 14.28 2.90 -20.14
CA GLY A 204 14.27 4.22 -19.51
C GLY A 204 12.92 4.94 -19.59
N LYS A 205 11.80 4.21 -19.67
CA LYS A 205 10.44 4.74 -19.96
C LYS A 205 9.45 4.52 -18.81
N LEU A 206 9.90 4.59 -17.55
CA LEU A 206 8.98 4.49 -16.42
C LEU A 206 8.15 5.77 -16.25
N PRO A 207 6.85 5.64 -15.88
CA PRO A 207 6.02 6.76 -15.47
C PRO A 207 6.45 7.30 -14.09
N ASN A 208 5.78 8.34 -13.60
CA ASN A 208 6.03 8.87 -12.27
C ASN A 208 5.67 7.85 -11.18
N VAL A 209 4.57 7.10 -11.33
CA VAL A 209 4.21 6.03 -10.39
C VAL A 209 3.91 4.73 -11.13
N SER A 210 4.53 3.64 -10.69
CA SER A 210 4.35 2.29 -11.22
C SER A 210 3.88 1.36 -10.10
N TRP A 211 2.74 0.70 -10.28
CA TRP A 211 2.34 -0.45 -9.47
C TRP A 211 2.69 -1.73 -10.24
N VAL A 212 3.48 -2.61 -9.63
CA VAL A 212 4.09 -3.76 -10.31
C VAL A 212 3.76 -5.03 -9.55
N TYR A 213 3.19 -6.00 -10.25
CA TYR A 213 2.74 -7.27 -9.67
C TYR A 213 3.43 -8.44 -10.33
N GLY A 214 3.88 -9.38 -9.51
CA GLY A 214 4.45 -10.63 -10.00
C GLY A 214 3.41 -11.44 -10.78
N PRO A 215 3.78 -11.98 -11.94
CA PRO A 215 2.87 -12.92 -12.63
C PRO A 215 2.66 -14.17 -11.80
N LYS A 216 1.63 -14.95 -12.14
CA LYS A 216 1.39 -16.27 -11.55
C LYS A 216 2.69 -17.08 -11.53
N ASN A 217 2.96 -17.77 -10.45
CA ASN A 217 4.17 -18.54 -10.11
C ASN A 217 5.40 -17.68 -9.72
N LEU A 218 5.35 -16.36 -9.83
CA LEU A 218 6.40 -15.44 -9.42
C LEU A 218 5.89 -14.36 -8.46
N SER A 219 4.61 -14.41 -8.11
CA SER A 219 3.98 -13.52 -7.13
C SER A 219 4.31 -13.88 -5.69
N GLU A 220 4.80 -15.08 -5.43
CA GLU A 220 5.02 -15.73 -4.12
C GLU A 220 3.72 -16.16 -3.42
N HIS A 221 2.55 -16.00 -4.09
CA HIS A 221 1.32 -16.55 -3.54
C HIS A 221 1.50 -18.04 -3.17
N PRO A 222 1.23 -18.46 -1.93
CA PRO A 222 1.31 -19.88 -1.62
C PRO A 222 0.33 -20.68 -2.52
N THR A 223 0.80 -21.66 -3.29
CA THR A 223 2.03 -22.47 -3.14
C THR A 223 3.15 -22.18 -4.18
N ASP A 224 3.37 -20.91 -4.50
CA ASP A 224 4.48 -20.54 -5.42
C ASP A 224 5.84 -20.69 -4.72
N ASN A 225 6.91 -20.82 -5.54
CA ASN A 225 8.28 -20.86 -5.06
C ASN A 225 8.74 -19.45 -4.66
N VAL A 226 9.03 -19.23 -3.36
CA VAL A 226 9.42 -17.91 -2.84
C VAL A 226 10.78 -17.44 -3.38
N LYS A 227 11.71 -18.37 -3.67
CA LYS A 227 13.02 -18.02 -4.24
C LYS A 227 12.91 -17.51 -5.67
N ASP A 228 11.99 -18.05 -6.45
CA ASP A 228 11.75 -17.59 -7.82
C ASP A 228 11.09 -16.19 -7.81
N GLY A 229 10.19 -15.93 -6.86
CA GLY A 229 9.60 -14.63 -6.65
C GLY A 229 10.61 -13.56 -6.18
N ASP A 230 11.50 -13.93 -5.25
CA ASP A 230 12.63 -13.10 -4.81
C ASP A 230 13.55 -12.73 -5.98
N ALA A 231 13.93 -13.73 -6.80
CA ALA A 231 14.75 -13.52 -8.00
C ALA A 231 14.04 -12.65 -9.05
N TRP A 232 12.72 -12.82 -9.22
CA TRP A 232 11.93 -11.97 -10.11
C TRP A 232 11.93 -10.52 -9.66
N SER A 233 11.74 -10.25 -8.38
CA SER A 233 11.77 -8.88 -7.83
C SER A 233 13.14 -8.22 -8.04
N ALA A 234 14.23 -8.97 -7.84
CA ALA A 234 15.58 -8.51 -8.13
C ALA A 234 15.77 -8.17 -9.63
N ALA A 235 15.19 -8.97 -10.53
CA ALA A 235 15.24 -8.70 -11.97
C ALA A 235 14.53 -7.39 -12.37
N GLN A 236 13.44 -7.02 -11.68
CA GLN A 236 12.77 -5.74 -11.92
C GLN A 236 13.69 -4.56 -11.53
N ILE A 237 14.40 -4.67 -10.42
CA ILE A 237 15.37 -3.64 -9.99
C ILE A 237 16.54 -3.54 -10.99
N LYS A 238 17.06 -4.68 -11.47
CA LYS A 238 18.10 -4.69 -12.53
C LYS A 238 17.64 -3.96 -13.79
N ALA A 239 16.39 -4.14 -14.20
CA ALA A 239 15.84 -3.44 -15.37
C ALA A 239 15.80 -1.90 -15.17
N ILE A 240 15.47 -1.42 -13.97
CA ILE A 240 15.51 0.01 -13.62
C ILE A 240 16.96 0.54 -13.72
N ILE A 241 17.92 -0.20 -13.19
CA ILE A 241 19.34 0.15 -13.24
C ILE A 241 19.84 0.19 -14.68
N GLN A 242 19.50 -0.83 -15.48
CA GLN A 242 19.87 -0.94 -16.89
C GLN A 242 19.33 0.23 -17.72
N GLY A 243 18.10 0.66 -17.44
CA GLY A 243 17.49 1.82 -18.11
C GLY A 243 18.02 3.18 -17.66
N GLY A 244 19.01 3.22 -16.76
CA GLY A 244 19.60 4.48 -16.27
C GLY A 244 18.74 5.26 -15.29
N LEU A 245 17.68 4.66 -14.74
CA LEU A 245 16.69 5.34 -13.91
C LEU A 245 17.02 5.30 -12.40
N TRP A 246 18.08 4.59 -12.00
CA TRP A 246 18.44 4.41 -10.59
C TRP A 246 18.53 5.72 -9.82
N ALA A 247 19.18 6.73 -10.37
CA ALA A 247 19.47 8.00 -9.70
C ALA A 247 18.22 8.78 -9.23
N ASN A 248 17.06 8.50 -9.82
CA ASN A 248 15.82 9.25 -9.60
C ASN A 248 14.64 8.37 -9.17
N THR A 249 14.90 7.12 -8.73
CA THR A 249 13.84 6.15 -8.40
C THR A 249 13.82 5.81 -6.92
N ALA A 250 12.60 5.78 -6.35
CA ALA A 250 12.30 5.11 -5.10
C ALA A 250 11.50 3.84 -5.39
N ILE A 251 11.95 2.70 -4.87
CA ILE A 251 11.32 1.39 -5.05
C ILE A 251 10.88 0.89 -3.69
N PHE A 252 9.62 0.44 -3.59
CA PHE A 252 9.09 -0.24 -2.42
C PHE A 252 8.73 -1.67 -2.81
N ILE A 253 9.18 -2.64 -2.02
CA ILE A 253 8.79 -4.05 -2.16
C ILE A 253 8.01 -4.41 -0.92
N THR A 254 6.76 -4.83 -1.08
CA THR A 254 5.88 -5.18 0.03
C THR A 254 4.94 -6.33 -0.36
N TRP A 255 4.31 -6.94 0.64
CA TRP A 255 3.31 -8.01 0.49
C TRP A 255 1.93 -7.45 0.77
N ASP A 256 0.96 -7.88 0.01
CA ASP A 256 -0.39 -7.31 0.01
C ASP A 256 -1.17 -7.62 1.30
N ASP A 257 -1.05 -8.86 1.82
CA ASP A 257 -1.73 -9.26 3.05
C ASP A 257 -0.92 -10.29 3.88
N TRP A 258 -1.49 -10.69 5.00
CA TRP A 258 -0.85 -11.53 6.02
C TRP A 258 -0.71 -13.00 5.65
N GLY A 259 -1.37 -13.48 4.59
CA GLY A 259 -1.32 -14.85 4.09
C GLY A 259 -1.74 -15.94 5.07
N GLY A 260 -2.43 -15.59 6.17
CA GLY A 260 -2.76 -16.56 7.22
C GLY A 260 -1.58 -16.97 8.10
N TRP A 261 -0.42 -16.31 7.96
CA TRP A 261 0.79 -16.59 8.74
C TRP A 261 0.77 -15.89 10.10
N TYR A 262 1.43 -16.53 11.07
CA TYR A 262 1.60 -16.00 12.41
C TYR A 262 2.54 -14.78 12.41
N ASP A 263 2.17 -13.75 13.15
CA ASP A 263 3.02 -12.65 13.56
C ASP A 263 2.87 -12.42 15.06
N HIS A 264 3.99 -12.18 15.76
CA HIS A 264 3.97 -12.02 17.21
C HIS A 264 3.46 -10.66 17.67
N VAL A 265 3.43 -9.67 16.76
CA VAL A 265 2.99 -8.32 17.09
C VAL A 265 1.48 -8.18 16.84
N THR A 266 0.78 -7.66 17.83
CA THR A 266 -0.64 -7.32 17.69
C THR A 266 -0.79 -6.01 16.94
N PRO A 267 -1.52 -5.97 15.80
CA PRO A 267 -1.76 -4.73 15.07
C PRO A 267 -2.48 -3.67 15.92
N PRO A 268 -2.15 -2.38 15.77
CA PRO A 268 -2.84 -1.30 16.46
C PRO A 268 -4.27 -1.10 15.94
N ASN A 269 -5.16 -0.59 16.80
CA ASN A 269 -6.49 -0.14 16.39
C ASN A 269 -6.39 1.26 15.76
N VAL A 270 -7.14 1.51 14.70
CA VAL A 270 -7.12 2.78 13.96
C VAL A 270 -8.47 3.49 14.01
N GLU A 271 -9.51 2.84 13.49
CA GLU A 271 -10.87 3.38 13.35
C GLU A 271 -11.91 2.26 13.42
N LYS A 272 -13.18 2.59 13.28
CA LYS A 272 -14.25 1.58 13.15
C LYS A 272 -14.47 1.23 11.69
N TRP A 273 -14.70 -0.05 11.44
CA TRP A 273 -15.05 -0.56 10.13
C TRP A 273 -16.54 -0.33 9.82
N THR A 274 -16.96 -0.48 8.56
CA THR A 274 -18.33 -0.27 8.09
C THR A 274 -19.36 -1.23 8.69
N ASP A 275 -18.94 -2.39 9.18
CA ASP A 275 -19.79 -3.35 9.92
C ASP A 275 -19.94 -3.02 11.40
N GLY A 276 -19.36 -1.91 11.86
CA GLY A 276 -19.39 -1.45 13.25
C GLY A 276 -18.31 -2.03 14.15
N THR A 277 -17.48 -2.96 13.64
CA THR A 277 -16.32 -3.46 14.40
C THR A 277 -15.20 -2.42 14.44
N GLN A 278 -14.33 -2.52 15.47
CA GLN A 278 -13.15 -1.67 15.53
C GLN A 278 -12.26 -1.96 14.33
N PHE A 279 -12.00 -0.95 13.50
CA PHE A 279 -11.01 -1.07 12.44
C PHE A 279 -9.63 -1.33 13.05
N ARG A 280 -8.93 -2.26 12.44
CA ARG A 280 -7.56 -2.60 12.84
C ARG A 280 -6.74 -2.73 11.58
N TYR A 281 -5.47 -2.33 11.69
CA TYR A 281 -4.51 -2.83 10.72
C TYR A 281 -4.56 -4.36 10.70
N GLY A 282 -4.31 -4.95 9.54
CA GLY A 282 -4.00 -6.37 9.44
C GLY A 282 -2.65 -6.66 10.09
N ASN A 283 -2.14 -7.87 9.92
CA ASN A 283 -0.83 -8.22 10.43
C ASN A 283 0.28 -7.40 9.73
N ARG A 284 1.45 -7.39 10.35
CA ARG A 284 2.62 -6.85 9.70
C ARG A 284 2.98 -7.65 8.46
N VAL A 285 3.42 -6.93 7.44
CA VAL A 285 4.10 -7.46 6.28
C VAL A 285 5.45 -6.77 6.12
N GLY A 286 6.37 -7.33 5.37
CA GLY A 286 7.62 -6.66 5.07
C GLY A 286 7.39 -5.44 4.16
N CYS A 287 8.21 -4.40 4.34
CA CYS A 287 8.37 -3.36 3.32
C CYS A 287 9.85 -2.98 3.24
N ILE A 288 10.44 -3.10 2.04
CA ILE A 288 11.82 -2.70 1.79
C ILE A 288 11.80 -1.45 0.92
N ALA A 289 12.34 -0.34 1.44
CA ALA A 289 12.53 0.89 0.67
C ALA A 289 13.93 0.90 0.05
N VAL A 290 14.00 0.82 -1.27
CA VAL A 290 15.23 0.72 -2.07
C VAL A 290 15.38 1.96 -2.95
N SER A 291 16.43 2.74 -2.72
CA SER A 291 16.67 3.99 -3.45
C SER A 291 18.12 4.44 -3.25
N PRO A 292 18.69 5.25 -4.15
CA PRO A 292 19.94 5.96 -3.85
C PRO A 292 19.86 6.82 -2.59
N TYR A 293 18.66 7.20 -2.18
CA TYR A 293 18.40 8.08 -1.04
C TYR A 293 17.76 7.36 0.16
N ALA A 294 17.57 6.04 0.08
CA ALA A 294 17.17 5.27 1.25
C ALA A 294 18.30 5.25 2.29
N LYS A 295 17.98 5.27 3.57
CA LYS A 295 18.97 5.14 4.65
C LYS A 295 19.60 3.75 4.60
N SER A 296 20.94 3.70 4.62
CA SER A 296 21.67 2.45 4.50
C SER A 296 21.60 1.64 5.80
N GLY A 297 21.22 0.35 5.69
CA GLY A 297 21.17 -0.58 6.83
C GLY A 297 20.22 -0.15 7.95
N TYR A 298 19.21 0.63 7.63
CA TYR A 298 18.25 1.16 8.58
C TYR A 298 17.04 0.23 8.73
N VAL A 299 16.64 -0.01 9.97
CA VAL A 299 15.37 -0.69 10.28
C VAL A 299 14.42 0.35 10.84
N SER A 300 13.42 0.76 10.04
CA SER A 300 12.39 1.70 10.46
C SER A 300 11.46 1.07 11.48
N LYS A 301 11.24 1.80 12.59
CA LYS A 301 10.30 1.46 13.66
C LYS A 301 9.03 2.34 13.62
N VAL A 302 8.95 3.24 12.66
CA VAL A 302 7.79 4.09 12.47
C VAL A 302 6.63 3.24 11.93
N LEU A 303 5.42 3.55 12.39
CA LEU A 303 4.22 2.84 11.93
C LEU A 303 3.90 3.26 10.50
N HIS A 304 3.97 2.30 9.58
CA HIS A 304 3.63 2.47 8.17
C HIS A 304 2.54 1.49 7.75
N SER A 305 1.95 1.75 6.57
CA SER A 305 1.00 0.84 5.93
C SER A 305 1.00 1.04 4.41
N HIS A 306 0.17 0.30 3.67
CA HIS A 306 0.02 0.52 2.22
C HIS A 306 -0.43 1.95 1.91
N VAL A 307 -1.24 2.57 2.77
CA VAL A 307 -1.65 3.97 2.60
C VAL A 307 -0.48 4.93 2.78
N SER A 308 0.57 4.55 3.52
CA SER A 308 1.80 5.34 3.60
C SER A 308 2.51 5.46 2.25
N LEU A 309 2.38 4.45 1.37
CA LEU A 309 2.91 4.52 0.00
C LEU A 309 2.12 5.51 -0.87
N VAL A 310 0.80 5.60 -0.66
CA VAL A 310 -0.05 6.64 -1.28
C VAL A 310 0.42 8.01 -0.81
N LYS A 311 0.59 8.17 0.51
CA LYS A 311 1.07 9.41 1.13
C LYS A 311 2.46 9.81 0.63
N PHE A 312 3.37 8.86 0.51
CA PHE A 312 4.70 9.11 -0.06
C PHE A 312 4.60 9.72 -1.47
N CYS A 313 3.79 9.12 -2.36
CA CYS A 313 3.57 9.66 -3.71
C CYS A 313 2.98 11.09 -3.67
N GLU A 314 2.00 11.33 -2.79
CA GLU A 314 1.41 12.67 -2.63
C GLU A 314 2.46 13.70 -2.23
N MET A 315 3.32 13.37 -1.28
CA MET A 315 4.36 14.27 -0.79
C MET A 315 5.45 14.53 -1.83
N ILE A 316 5.90 13.48 -2.53
CA ILE A 316 6.93 13.59 -3.59
C ILE A 316 6.44 14.46 -4.75
N PHE A 317 5.19 14.27 -5.18
CA PHE A 317 4.65 14.95 -6.35
C PHE A 317 3.78 16.17 -6.04
N GLY A 318 3.65 16.55 -4.77
CA GLY A 318 2.88 17.73 -4.35
C GLY A 318 1.37 17.60 -4.59
N LEU A 319 0.83 16.38 -4.48
CA LEU A 319 -0.58 16.08 -4.71
C LEU A 319 -1.42 16.34 -3.44
N PRO A 320 -2.70 16.68 -3.60
CA PRO A 320 -3.62 16.71 -2.48
C PRO A 320 -3.92 15.29 -1.99
N ALA A 321 -4.23 15.14 -0.71
CA ALA A 321 -4.73 13.89 -0.17
C ALA A 321 -6.06 13.49 -0.83
N ILE A 322 -6.28 12.19 -0.99
CA ILE A 322 -7.50 11.60 -1.57
C ILE A 322 -8.65 11.69 -0.56
N ASN A 323 -8.33 11.40 0.71
CA ASN A 323 -9.31 11.38 1.81
C ASN A 323 -8.63 11.61 3.18
N THR A 324 -9.35 11.37 4.27
CA THR A 324 -8.82 11.55 5.62
C THR A 324 -7.83 10.46 6.02
N ARG A 325 -7.91 9.27 5.42
CA ARG A 325 -7.04 8.13 5.75
C ARG A 325 -5.59 8.39 5.33
N ASP A 326 -5.36 8.75 4.07
CA ASP A 326 -4.04 9.08 3.55
C ASP A 326 -3.53 10.42 4.09
N SER A 327 -4.45 11.38 4.35
CA SER A 327 -4.08 12.63 5.01
C SER A 327 -3.42 12.41 6.38
N ALA A 328 -3.88 11.39 7.13
CA ALA A 328 -3.40 11.04 8.46
C ALA A 328 -2.27 9.99 8.46
N ALA A 329 -1.99 9.35 7.31
CA ALA A 329 -0.95 8.35 7.19
C ALA A 329 0.45 8.95 7.33
N ASP A 330 1.40 8.16 7.78
CA ASP A 330 2.82 8.48 7.74
C ASP A 330 3.33 8.54 6.29
N ASP A 331 4.29 9.40 6.01
CA ASP A 331 4.79 9.67 4.66
C ASP A 331 6.04 8.86 4.27
N MET A 332 6.49 7.94 5.11
CA MET A 332 7.67 7.09 4.92
C MET A 332 9.01 7.84 4.78
N PHE A 333 9.06 9.13 5.06
CA PHE A 333 10.30 9.91 4.90
C PHE A 333 11.37 9.58 5.92
N ASP A 334 11.01 8.92 7.03
CA ASP A 334 12.00 8.38 7.95
C ASP A 334 12.92 7.33 7.30
N CYS A 335 12.46 6.66 6.23
CA CYS A 335 13.23 5.70 5.43
C CYS A 335 14.28 6.36 4.53
N PHE A 336 14.24 7.69 4.34
CA PHE A 336 15.04 8.41 3.36
C PHE A 336 15.91 9.51 3.98
N ASP A 337 17.02 9.80 3.31
CA ASP A 337 17.80 11.02 3.48
C ASP A 337 18.10 11.59 2.09
N PHE A 338 17.32 12.58 1.68
CA PHE A 338 17.49 13.23 0.37
C PHE A 338 18.70 14.16 0.29
N THR A 339 19.44 14.33 1.40
CA THR A 339 20.66 15.15 1.47
C THR A 339 21.94 14.32 1.40
N GLN A 340 21.83 12.99 1.57
CA GLN A 340 22.96 12.08 1.52
C GLN A 340 23.56 11.98 0.12
N LYS A 341 24.84 11.59 0.04
CA LYS A 341 25.43 11.13 -1.21
C LYS A 341 24.66 9.89 -1.71
N PRO A 342 24.21 9.87 -2.98
CA PRO A 342 23.46 8.76 -3.52
C PRO A 342 24.17 7.41 -3.32
N LEU A 343 23.46 6.42 -2.81
CA LEU A 343 23.97 5.06 -2.70
C LEU A 343 24.14 4.43 -4.08
N ALA A 344 25.15 3.58 -4.21
CA ALA A 344 25.34 2.77 -5.41
C ALA A 344 24.18 1.80 -5.61
N PRO A 345 23.89 1.40 -6.87
CA PRO A 345 22.95 0.34 -7.15
C PRO A 345 23.29 -0.96 -6.41
N PRO A 346 22.27 -1.75 -6.00
CA PRO A 346 22.52 -3.04 -5.38
C PRO A 346 23.19 -4.02 -6.36
N LYS A 347 24.03 -4.88 -5.82
CA LYS A 347 24.59 -6.04 -6.53
C LYS A 347 23.62 -7.22 -6.33
N LEU A 348 22.79 -7.51 -7.32
CA LEU A 348 21.74 -8.54 -7.32
C LEU A 348 22.10 -9.70 -8.27
#